data_17c1ce15229b7d8661176846588490c1
#
_entry.id   17c1ce15229b7d8661176846588490c1
#
_cell.length_a   1.000
_cell.length_b   1.000
_cell.length_c   1.000
_cell.angle_alpha   90.00
_cell.angle_beta   90.00
_cell.angle_gamma   90.00
#
_symmetry.space_group_name_H-M   'P 1'
#
loop_
_entity.id
_entity.type
_entity.pdbx_description
1 polymer ?
#
loop_
_entity_poly.entity_id
_entity_poly.type
_entity_poly.pdbx_seq_one_letter_code
_entity_poly.pdbx_strand_id
1 'polypeptide(L)'
;MSRSEREAFSMSLALATLLYEWKRYSAAMVALAFSGLLILAQVGMFTGIVIAATATIDRSPADLMILPPKNESLINSGPDSLPGRIQPLIYLNPEVTEVESLEGNGARWVNSPAPGKKTVTTYVNTFDVDPRVGSVTLPTDFPETVRLALAEPYAVVMDKTALGRLGAKLGDSAMLNGKTVHLRALLDNYPNVDQPTVYMSRDTNRLLGLAPKGGKTGPLLVRLRDPTRAAIVGAQLNAASKGLYKAWTREELSKANQNALMGEQIIGIFLGFSLFLGLLIGVGITSQTLRGAILASIKEFASLRALGVSMGSLAKIVLELSVWVGVAGLIATGLFTFGVYLLATKFGMPMGFPIPWVITVVILLTVISILSGVFSLGVLKKSQPADLLR
;
A
#
# COMPACT_ATOMS: atom_id res chain seq x y z
N MET A 1 15.60 51.03 -12.83
CA MET A 1 14.94 49.73 -12.76
C MET A 1 15.19 49.03 -14.09
N SER A 2 16.02 48.02 -14.09
CA SER A 2 16.42 47.29 -15.29
C SER A 2 15.26 46.44 -15.83
N ARG A 3 15.31 46.16 -17.14
CA ARG A 3 14.30 45.35 -17.84
C ARG A 3 14.13 43.96 -17.19
N SER A 4 15.16 43.47 -16.51
CA SER A 4 15.19 42.18 -15.77
C SER A 4 14.35 42.17 -14.47
N GLU A 5 14.12 43.36 -13.85
CA GLU A 5 13.29 43.45 -12.64
C GLU A 5 11.79 43.54 -12.95
N ARG A 6 11.40 43.82 -14.19
CA ARG A 6 9.98 43.81 -14.62
C ARG A 6 9.48 42.44 -15.07
N GLU A 7 10.36 41.50 -15.40
CA GLU A 7 9.99 40.14 -15.80
C GLU A 7 9.79 39.21 -14.58
N ALA A 8 10.32 39.57 -13.41
CA ALA A 8 10.27 38.73 -12.22
C ALA A 8 8.93 38.77 -11.46
N PHE A 9 7.97 39.62 -11.82
CA PHE A 9 6.70 39.76 -11.09
C PHE A 9 5.47 39.99 -11.98
N SER A 10 5.40 39.40 -13.16
CA SER A 10 4.12 39.25 -13.85
C SER A 10 3.41 38.00 -13.34
N MET A 11 2.82 38.06 -12.14
CA MET A 11 1.82 37.11 -11.76
C MET A 11 0.78 37.06 -12.89
N SER A 12 0.50 35.85 -13.40
CA SER A 12 -0.54 35.69 -14.41
C SER A 12 -1.86 36.23 -13.86
N LEU A 13 -2.67 36.84 -14.73
CA LEU A 13 -3.99 37.35 -14.34
C LEU A 13 -4.83 36.26 -13.67
N ALA A 14 -4.70 35.02 -14.12
CA ALA A 14 -5.39 33.86 -13.56
C ALA A 14 -4.97 33.58 -12.10
N LEU A 15 -3.66 33.62 -11.81
CA LEU A 15 -3.15 33.40 -10.45
C LEU A 15 -3.57 34.58 -9.52
N ALA A 16 -3.50 35.80 -9.98
CA ALA A 16 -3.94 36.98 -9.21
C ALA A 16 -5.43 36.86 -8.86
N THR A 17 -6.27 36.46 -9.82
CA THR A 17 -7.71 36.25 -9.60
C THR A 17 -7.95 35.12 -8.59
N LEU A 18 -7.22 34.02 -8.69
CA LEU A 18 -7.34 32.93 -7.75
C LEU A 18 -6.99 33.34 -6.32
N LEU A 19 -5.90 34.09 -6.13
CA LEU A 19 -5.47 34.53 -4.80
C LEU A 19 -6.42 35.54 -4.19
N TYR A 20 -6.95 36.47 -5.00
CA TYR A 20 -7.90 37.48 -4.54
C TYR A 20 -9.28 36.88 -4.22
N GLU A 21 -9.79 35.97 -5.06
CA GLU A 21 -11.11 35.37 -4.93
C GLU A 21 -11.04 33.91 -4.44
N TRP A 22 -10.04 33.53 -3.65
CA TRP A 22 -9.79 32.16 -3.22
C TRP A 22 -11.01 31.47 -2.61
N LYS A 23 -11.88 32.22 -1.90
CA LYS A 23 -13.12 31.69 -1.32
C LYS A 23 -14.09 31.15 -2.37
N ARG A 24 -14.09 31.73 -3.56
CA ARG A 24 -14.95 31.31 -4.68
C ARG A 24 -14.48 30.00 -5.29
N TYR A 25 -13.15 29.78 -5.33
CA TYR A 25 -12.55 28.58 -5.92
C TYR A 25 -12.28 27.47 -4.88
N SER A 26 -12.40 27.78 -3.58
CA SER A 26 -12.11 26.83 -2.50
C SER A 26 -12.90 25.53 -2.61
N ALA A 27 -14.18 25.58 -3.02
CA ALA A 27 -14.99 24.38 -3.20
C ALA A 27 -14.43 23.45 -4.30
N ALA A 28 -13.91 24.00 -5.39
CA ALA A 28 -13.24 23.22 -6.44
C ALA A 28 -11.93 22.60 -5.94
N MET A 29 -11.12 23.37 -5.19
CA MET A 29 -9.88 22.88 -4.60
C MET A 29 -10.14 21.74 -3.62
N VAL A 30 -11.15 21.90 -2.74
CA VAL A 30 -11.54 20.87 -1.77
C VAL A 30 -12.09 19.63 -2.48
N ALA A 31 -12.89 19.79 -3.54
CA ALA A 31 -13.41 18.66 -4.30
C ALA A 31 -12.28 17.85 -4.97
N LEU A 32 -11.30 18.53 -5.58
CA LEU A 32 -10.12 17.89 -6.15
C LEU A 32 -9.28 17.21 -5.07
N ALA A 33 -9.07 17.91 -3.94
CA ALA A 33 -8.32 17.37 -2.81
C ALA A 33 -8.98 16.11 -2.23
N PHE A 34 -10.29 16.11 -2.10
CA PHE A 34 -11.04 14.96 -1.61
C PHE A 34 -11.02 13.78 -2.60
N SER A 35 -11.17 14.06 -3.90
CA SER A 35 -11.05 13.03 -4.94
C SER A 35 -9.67 12.40 -4.95
N GLY A 36 -8.61 13.21 -4.87
CA GLY A 36 -7.24 12.73 -4.80
C GLY A 36 -6.95 11.95 -3.52
N LEU A 37 -7.46 12.42 -2.38
CA LEU A 37 -7.37 11.72 -1.09
C LEU A 37 -8.03 10.34 -1.15
N LEU A 38 -9.24 10.24 -1.69
CA LEU A 38 -9.94 8.96 -1.83
C LEU A 38 -9.12 7.96 -2.63
N ILE A 39 -8.58 8.39 -3.77
CA ILE A 39 -7.77 7.52 -4.64
C ILE A 39 -6.47 7.12 -3.96
N LEU A 40 -5.71 8.10 -3.41
CA LEU A 40 -4.42 7.83 -2.77
C LEU A 40 -4.57 7.03 -1.48
N ALA A 41 -5.59 7.30 -0.67
CA ALA A 41 -5.83 6.53 0.55
C ALA A 41 -6.11 5.06 0.24
N GLN A 42 -6.89 4.76 -0.81
CA GLN A 42 -7.16 3.39 -1.22
C GLN A 42 -5.92 2.70 -1.79
N VAL A 43 -5.19 3.37 -2.70
CA VAL A 43 -3.94 2.85 -3.24
C VAL A 43 -2.94 2.62 -2.10
N GLY A 44 -2.84 3.58 -1.16
CA GLY A 44 -1.95 3.49 -0.01
C GLY A 44 -2.29 2.32 0.91
N MET A 45 -3.55 2.17 1.27
CA MET A 45 -4.03 1.07 2.11
C MET A 45 -3.82 -0.28 1.42
N PHE A 46 -4.21 -0.40 0.15
CA PHE A 46 -4.05 -1.62 -0.62
C PHE A 46 -2.58 -2.04 -0.74
N THR A 47 -1.69 -1.12 -1.12
CA THR A 47 -0.25 -1.40 -1.19
C THR A 47 0.34 -1.74 0.18
N GLY A 48 -0.12 -1.07 1.23
CA GLY A 48 0.27 -1.38 2.60
C GLY A 48 -0.10 -2.80 3.00
N ILE A 49 -1.30 -3.25 2.64
CA ILE A 49 -1.75 -4.64 2.85
C ILE A 49 -0.82 -5.63 2.16
N VAL A 50 -0.48 -5.39 0.89
CA VAL A 50 0.45 -6.24 0.13
C VAL A 50 1.79 -6.34 0.84
N ILE A 51 2.39 -5.19 1.16
CA ILE A 51 3.70 -5.13 1.83
C ILE A 51 3.66 -5.87 3.18
N ALA A 52 2.58 -5.71 3.95
CA ALA A 52 2.44 -6.38 5.24
C ALA A 52 2.30 -7.89 5.11
N ALA A 53 1.52 -8.35 4.13
CA ALA A 53 1.29 -9.79 3.90
C ALA A 53 2.56 -10.54 3.47
N THR A 54 3.47 -9.86 2.77
CA THR A 54 4.70 -10.49 2.24
C THR A 54 5.96 -10.14 3.04
N ALA A 55 5.86 -9.25 4.06
CA ALA A 55 7.00 -8.69 4.77
C ALA A 55 8.00 -9.75 5.29
N THR A 56 7.50 -10.85 5.88
CA THR A 56 8.36 -11.91 6.42
C THR A 56 9.22 -12.56 5.36
N ILE A 57 8.71 -12.68 4.15
CA ILE A 57 9.34 -13.37 3.02
C ILE A 57 10.23 -12.41 2.24
N ASP A 58 9.71 -11.21 1.92
CA ASP A 58 10.45 -10.21 1.17
C ASP A 58 11.70 -9.72 1.92
N ARG A 59 11.68 -9.79 3.26
CA ARG A 59 12.81 -9.43 4.13
C ARG A 59 13.68 -10.61 4.52
N SER A 60 13.31 -11.84 4.12
CA SER A 60 14.18 -12.99 4.31
C SER A 60 15.41 -12.90 3.39
N PRO A 61 16.56 -13.44 3.79
CA PRO A 61 17.75 -13.49 2.93
C PRO A 61 17.67 -14.60 1.85
N ALA A 62 16.49 -15.16 1.59
CA ALA A 62 16.29 -16.18 0.55
C ALA A 62 16.40 -15.58 -0.86
N ASP A 63 17.04 -16.32 -1.78
CA ASP A 63 17.16 -15.96 -3.19
C ASP A 63 16.02 -16.54 -4.03
N LEU A 64 15.57 -17.75 -3.64
CA LEU A 64 14.45 -18.44 -4.27
C LEU A 64 13.43 -18.89 -3.21
N MET A 65 12.19 -19.04 -3.65
CA MET A 65 11.14 -19.66 -2.88
C MET A 65 10.49 -20.80 -3.67
N ILE A 66 10.30 -21.93 -2.99
CA ILE A 66 9.66 -23.11 -3.56
C ILE A 66 8.23 -23.23 -3.01
N LEU A 67 7.28 -23.23 -3.92
CA LEU A 67 5.85 -23.35 -3.60
C LEU A 67 5.26 -24.65 -4.18
N PRO A 68 4.13 -25.11 -3.65
CA PRO A 68 3.33 -26.14 -4.32
C PRO A 68 3.00 -25.73 -5.77
N PRO A 69 2.91 -26.68 -6.71
CA PRO A 69 2.84 -26.36 -8.14
C PRO A 69 1.59 -25.56 -8.54
N LYS A 70 0.51 -25.67 -7.77
CA LYS A 70 -0.74 -24.95 -8.00
C LYS A 70 -0.78 -23.58 -7.35
N ASN A 71 0.17 -23.27 -6.47
CA ASN A 71 0.21 -22.01 -5.76
C ASN A 71 0.97 -20.99 -6.62
N GLU A 72 0.26 -20.06 -7.19
CA GLU A 72 0.84 -18.96 -8.00
C GLU A 72 1.21 -17.75 -7.17
N SER A 73 0.79 -17.70 -5.91
CA SER A 73 1.10 -16.63 -4.97
C SER A 73 1.05 -17.17 -3.53
N LEU A 74 1.59 -16.38 -2.59
CA LEU A 74 1.48 -16.68 -1.16
C LEU A 74 0.15 -16.25 -0.56
N ILE A 75 -0.53 -15.31 -1.22
CA ILE A 75 -1.77 -14.71 -0.73
C ILE A 75 -2.96 -15.63 -1.00
N ASN A 76 -2.98 -16.24 -2.18
CA ASN A 76 -3.98 -17.23 -2.60
C ASN A 76 -3.39 -18.65 -2.53
N SER A 77 -2.57 -18.93 -1.52
CA SER A 77 -2.07 -20.27 -1.32
C SER A 77 -3.22 -21.16 -0.84
N GLY A 78 -3.58 -22.14 -1.67
CA GLY A 78 -4.51 -23.21 -1.29
C GLY A 78 -3.96 -24.06 -0.13
N PRO A 79 -4.75 -25.02 0.36
CA PRO A 79 -4.34 -25.91 1.45
C PRO A 79 -3.22 -26.89 1.05
N ASP A 80 -2.71 -26.76 -0.16
CA ASP A 80 -1.65 -27.62 -0.69
C ASP A 80 -0.33 -27.32 0.03
N SER A 81 0.30 -28.36 0.53
CA SER A 81 1.62 -28.33 1.19
C SER A 81 2.60 -29.15 0.39
N LEU A 82 3.88 -28.81 0.48
CA LEU A 82 4.95 -29.54 -0.17
C LEU A 82 5.20 -30.89 0.57
N PRO A 83 5.47 -31.99 -0.15
CA PRO A 83 6.03 -33.19 0.48
C PRO A 83 7.44 -32.89 1.02
N GLY A 84 7.73 -33.25 2.26
CA GLY A 84 9.03 -33.01 2.90
C GLY A 84 10.23 -33.60 2.15
N ARG A 85 10.00 -34.66 1.33
CA ARG A 85 11.02 -35.24 0.44
C ARG A 85 11.55 -34.28 -0.64
N ILE A 86 10.89 -33.14 -0.86
CA ILE A 86 11.35 -32.16 -1.85
C ILE A 86 12.62 -31.43 -1.37
N GLN A 87 12.74 -31.15 -0.09
CA GLN A 87 13.89 -30.43 0.46
C GLN A 87 15.23 -31.09 0.10
N PRO A 88 15.44 -32.40 0.27
CA PRO A 88 16.67 -33.06 -0.20
C PRO A 88 16.89 -32.98 -1.72
N LEU A 89 15.80 -32.99 -2.52
CA LEU A 89 15.92 -32.91 -3.98
C LEU A 89 16.44 -31.55 -4.44
N ILE A 90 16.14 -30.47 -3.73
CA ILE A 90 16.61 -29.13 -4.07
C ILE A 90 18.12 -29.01 -3.82
N TYR A 91 18.65 -29.68 -2.79
CA TYR A 91 20.09 -29.76 -2.51
C TYR A 91 20.91 -30.49 -3.59
N LEU A 92 20.25 -31.20 -4.52
CA LEU A 92 20.97 -31.78 -5.66
C LEU A 92 21.53 -30.75 -6.62
N ASN A 93 21.02 -29.53 -6.59
CA ASN A 93 21.62 -28.42 -7.35
C ASN A 93 22.84 -27.88 -6.58
N PRO A 94 24.04 -27.88 -7.17
CA PRO A 94 25.29 -27.50 -6.49
C PRO A 94 25.37 -26.01 -6.10
N GLU A 95 24.52 -25.17 -6.66
CA GLU A 95 24.42 -23.74 -6.33
C GLU A 95 23.64 -23.48 -5.04
N VAL A 96 22.86 -24.49 -4.57
CA VAL A 96 22.05 -24.37 -3.36
C VAL A 96 22.90 -24.60 -2.12
N THR A 97 22.90 -23.64 -1.21
CA THR A 97 23.68 -23.69 0.03
C THR A 97 22.82 -23.95 1.27
N GLU A 98 21.59 -23.47 1.28
CA GLU A 98 20.67 -23.65 2.42
C GLU A 98 19.23 -23.77 1.90
N VAL A 99 18.47 -24.68 2.48
CA VAL A 99 17.04 -24.88 2.22
C VAL A 99 16.32 -25.04 3.55
N GLU A 100 15.42 -24.15 3.87
CA GLU A 100 14.64 -24.22 5.12
C GLU A 100 13.16 -23.98 4.84
N SER A 101 12.30 -24.65 5.59
CA SER A 101 10.87 -24.42 5.51
C SER A 101 10.47 -23.20 6.33
N LEU A 102 9.51 -22.43 5.81
CA LEU A 102 8.80 -21.40 6.55
C LEU A 102 7.39 -21.92 6.84
N GLU A 103 7.17 -22.30 8.09
CA GLU A 103 5.87 -22.84 8.48
C GLU A 103 4.96 -21.72 8.99
N GLY A 104 3.81 -21.57 8.31
CA GLY A 104 2.76 -20.65 8.71
C GLY A 104 1.51 -21.42 9.13
N ASN A 105 0.98 -21.16 10.31
CA ASN A 105 -0.20 -21.83 10.84
C ASN A 105 -1.16 -20.85 11.51
N GLY A 106 -2.46 -21.14 11.47
CA GLY A 106 -3.44 -20.49 12.33
C GLY A 106 -3.42 -21.08 13.74
N ALA A 107 -3.41 -20.25 14.77
CA ALA A 107 -3.47 -20.71 16.15
C ALA A 107 -4.43 -19.86 16.99
N ARG A 108 -4.96 -20.45 18.07
CA ARG A 108 -5.84 -19.75 19.00
C ARG A 108 -5.02 -19.08 20.07
N TRP A 109 -5.17 -17.76 20.18
CA TRP A 109 -4.58 -16.93 21.20
C TRP A 109 -5.59 -16.62 22.31
N VAL A 110 -5.17 -16.71 23.56
CA VAL A 110 -5.94 -16.28 24.72
C VAL A 110 -4.98 -15.52 25.64
N ASN A 111 -5.24 -14.24 25.88
CA ASN A 111 -4.42 -13.48 26.81
C ASN A 111 -4.64 -13.95 28.26
N SER A 112 -3.70 -13.62 29.13
CA SER A 112 -3.81 -13.83 30.59
C SER A 112 -3.97 -12.47 31.28
N PRO A 113 -5.19 -11.92 31.33
CA PRO A 113 -5.39 -10.59 31.86
C PRO A 113 -5.22 -10.58 33.39
N ALA A 114 -4.79 -9.44 33.94
CA ALA A 114 -4.83 -9.19 35.39
C ALA A 114 -6.29 -9.33 35.92
N PRO A 115 -6.47 -9.66 37.20
CA PRO A 115 -7.80 -9.77 37.81
C PRO A 115 -8.68 -8.54 37.50
N GLY A 116 -9.91 -8.79 37.04
CA GLY A 116 -10.87 -7.73 36.67
C GLY A 116 -10.74 -7.16 35.24
N LYS A 117 -9.78 -7.62 34.43
CA LYS A 117 -9.67 -7.26 33.01
C LYS A 117 -10.32 -8.33 32.10
N LYS A 118 -10.77 -7.88 30.92
CA LYS A 118 -11.46 -8.73 29.95
C LYS A 118 -10.48 -9.71 29.29
N THR A 119 -10.87 -10.99 29.24
CA THR A 119 -10.15 -12.01 28.46
C THR A 119 -10.37 -11.77 26.97
N VAL A 120 -9.30 -11.72 26.19
CA VAL A 120 -9.33 -11.63 24.74
C VAL A 120 -8.98 -13.00 24.17
N THR A 121 -9.90 -13.55 23.38
CA THR A 121 -9.71 -14.79 22.62
C THR A 121 -9.81 -14.45 21.14
N THR A 122 -8.79 -14.76 20.36
CA THR A 122 -8.77 -14.51 18.93
C THR A 122 -7.90 -15.53 18.19
N TYR A 123 -8.00 -15.57 16.87
CA TYR A 123 -7.09 -16.33 16.03
C TYR A 123 -5.91 -15.45 15.63
N VAL A 124 -4.74 -16.05 15.53
CA VAL A 124 -3.50 -15.43 15.10
C VAL A 124 -2.84 -16.28 14.02
N ASN A 125 -2.13 -15.63 13.12
CA ASN A 125 -1.20 -16.30 12.23
C ASN A 125 0.12 -16.51 12.97
N THR A 126 0.73 -17.67 12.81
CA THR A 126 2.04 -17.95 13.39
C THR A 126 3.04 -18.22 12.28
N PHE A 127 4.26 -17.70 12.44
CA PHE A 127 5.39 -18.09 11.61
C PHE A 127 6.54 -18.57 12.48
N ASP A 128 7.14 -19.69 12.06
CA ASP A 128 8.37 -20.14 12.69
C ASP A 128 9.59 -19.62 11.94
N VAL A 129 10.56 -19.19 12.70
CA VAL A 129 11.86 -18.70 12.18
C VAL A 129 12.98 -19.41 12.94
N ASP A 130 14.09 -19.63 12.27
CA ASP A 130 15.29 -20.16 12.93
C ASP A 130 16.12 -18.99 13.46
N PRO A 131 16.33 -18.87 14.78
CA PRO A 131 17.05 -17.75 15.37
C PRO A 131 18.57 -17.82 15.17
N ARG A 132 19.13 -18.78 14.42
CA ARG A 132 20.55 -18.81 14.07
C ARG A 132 20.93 -17.59 13.25
N VAL A 133 22.10 -17.03 13.55
CA VAL A 133 22.63 -15.91 12.78
C VAL A 133 22.78 -16.31 11.32
N GLY A 134 22.18 -15.51 10.43
CA GLY A 134 22.24 -15.74 9.02
C GLY A 134 21.29 -16.83 8.50
N SER A 135 20.37 -17.37 9.29
CA SER A 135 19.36 -18.29 8.80
C SER A 135 18.51 -17.68 7.67
N VAL A 136 18.19 -18.50 6.68
CA VAL A 136 17.38 -18.08 5.53
C VAL A 136 15.93 -17.72 5.90
N THR A 137 15.43 -18.21 7.03
CA THR A 137 14.07 -17.90 7.52
C THR A 137 14.02 -16.69 8.43
N LEU A 138 15.18 -16.19 8.92
CA LEU A 138 15.25 -15.03 9.80
C LEU A 138 15.27 -13.75 8.96
N PRO A 139 14.24 -12.87 9.06
CA PRO A 139 14.26 -11.59 8.36
C PRO A 139 15.48 -10.76 8.72
N THR A 140 16.07 -10.10 7.72
CA THR A 140 17.34 -9.37 7.86
C THR A 140 17.27 -8.15 8.75
N ASP A 141 16.07 -7.61 8.94
CA ASP A 141 15.80 -6.44 9.77
C ASP A 141 15.32 -6.77 11.21
N PHE A 142 15.33 -8.06 11.59
CA PHE A 142 15.07 -8.43 12.97
C PHE A 142 16.23 -7.97 13.86
N PRO A 143 15.96 -7.13 14.88
CA PRO A 143 16.98 -6.73 15.84
C PRO A 143 17.58 -7.92 16.57
N GLU A 144 18.83 -7.82 16.98
CA GLU A 144 19.51 -8.85 17.75
C GLU A 144 18.76 -9.24 19.04
N THR A 145 18.11 -8.28 19.68
CA THR A 145 17.26 -8.52 20.86
C THR A 145 16.09 -9.44 20.56
N VAL A 146 15.48 -9.30 19.37
CA VAL A 146 14.40 -10.18 18.92
C VAL A 146 14.93 -11.58 18.61
N ARG A 147 16.09 -11.69 17.94
CA ARG A 147 16.74 -12.95 17.64
C ARG A 147 17.06 -13.76 18.91
N LEU A 148 17.64 -13.08 19.91
CA LEU A 148 17.96 -13.70 21.22
C LEU A 148 16.69 -14.12 21.97
N ALA A 149 15.65 -13.29 21.95
CA ALA A 149 14.36 -13.62 22.55
C ALA A 149 13.74 -14.88 21.93
N LEU A 150 13.83 -15.03 20.60
CA LEU A 150 13.31 -16.22 19.88
C LEU A 150 14.09 -17.50 20.17
N ALA A 151 15.31 -17.42 20.69
CA ALA A 151 16.08 -18.56 21.12
C ALA A 151 15.56 -19.21 22.44
N GLU A 152 14.75 -18.47 23.20
CA GLU A 152 14.14 -19.00 24.44
C GLU A 152 12.96 -19.94 24.09
N PRO A 153 12.82 -21.09 24.74
CA PRO A 153 11.64 -21.95 24.61
C PRO A 153 10.35 -21.22 25.01
N TYR A 154 9.28 -21.44 24.26
CA TYR A 154 7.97 -20.80 24.47
C TYR A 154 7.99 -19.25 24.35
N ALA A 155 9.08 -18.65 23.92
CA ALA A 155 9.11 -17.24 23.61
C ALA A 155 8.39 -16.96 22.28
N VAL A 156 7.66 -15.86 22.28
CA VAL A 156 6.98 -15.35 21.10
C VAL A 156 7.28 -13.86 20.93
N VAL A 157 7.26 -13.42 19.69
CA VAL A 157 7.48 -12.03 19.31
C VAL A 157 6.35 -11.62 18.37
N MET A 158 5.93 -10.36 18.44
CA MET A 158 4.90 -9.82 17.57
C MET A 158 5.15 -8.33 17.29
N ASP A 159 4.48 -7.81 16.30
CA ASP A 159 4.53 -6.38 16.01
C ASP A 159 3.75 -5.57 17.07
N LYS A 160 4.22 -4.36 17.34
CA LYS A 160 3.59 -3.41 18.29
C LYS A 160 2.11 -3.19 18.01
N THR A 161 1.71 -3.22 16.73
CA THR A 161 0.33 -3.02 16.31
C THR A 161 -0.62 -4.14 16.74
N ALA A 162 -0.08 -5.33 17.05
CA ALA A 162 -0.86 -6.47 17.55
C ALA A 162 -1.27 -6.34 19.01
N LEU A 163 -0.53 -5.58 19.82
CA LEU A 163 -0.70 -5.53 21.28
C LEU A 163 -2.12 -5.20 21.72
N GLY A 164 -2.70 -4.15 21.13
CA GLY A 164 -4.07 -3.72 21.45
C GLY A 164 -5.12 -4.76 21.10
N ARG A 165 -4.97 -5.44 19.95
CA ARG A 165 -5.91 -6.49 19.47
C ARG A 165 -5.80 -7.76 20.30
N LEU A 166 -4.61 -8.11 20.78
CA LEU A 166 -4.34 -9.31 21.55
C LEU A 166 -4.50 -9.10 23.06
N GLY A 167 -4.69 -7.86 23.51
CA GLY A 167 -4.78 -7.52 24.93
C GLY A 167 -3.53 -7.92 25.71
N ALA A 168 -2.35 -7.78 25.13
CA ALA A 168 -1.07 -8.19 25.70
C ALA A 168 -0.11 -7.00 25.81
N LYS A 169 0.87 -7.10 26.68
CA LYS A 169 1.98 -6.18 26.85
C LYS A 169 3.30 -6.94 26.82
N LEU A 170 4.38 -6.26 26.50
CA LEU A 170 5.72 -6.84 26.57
C LEU A 170 5.97 -7.42 27.98
N GLY A 171 6.43 -8.66 28.03
CA GLY A 171 6.65 -9.42 29.25
C GLY A 171 5.44 -10.25 29.73
N ASP A 172 4.25 -10.04 29.15
CA ASP A 172 3.08 -10.82 29.53
C ASP A 172 3.18 -12.29 29.05
N SER A 173 2.46 -13.14 29.76
CA SER A 173 2.21 -14.52 29.33
C SER A 173 0.83 -14.62 28.72
N ALA A 174 0.67 -15.54 27.76
CA ALA A 174 -0.60 -15.84 27.13
C ALA A 174 -0.68 -17.34 26.78
N MET A 175 -1.85 -17.80 26.42
CA MET A 175 -2.02 -19.15 25.90
C MET A 175 -2.07 -19.14 24.39
N LEU A 176 -1.21 -19.93 23.76
CA LEU A 176 -1.20 -20.15 22.32
C LEU A 176 -1.38 -21.66 22.06
N ASN A 177 -2.43 -22.02 21.35
CA ASN A 177 -2.81 -23.40 21.10
C ASN A 177 -2.90 -24.25 22.39
N GLY A 178 -3.41 -23.64 23.49
CA GLY A 178 -3.58 -24.33 24.78
C GLY A 178 -2.33 -24.47 25.64
N LYS A 179 -1.19 -23.90 25.22
CA LYS A 179 0.06 -23.87 26.00
C LYS A 179 0.49 -22.45 26.29
N THR A 180 1.15 -22.25 27.44
CA THR A 180 1.62 -20.93 27.86
C THR A 180 2.83 -20.52 27.03
N VAL A 181 2.79 -19.29 26.51
CA VAL A 181 3.88 -18.62 25.80
C VAL A 181 4.17 -17.28 26.46
N HIS A 182 5.37 -16.76 26.24
CA HIS A 182 5.85 -15.51 26.84
C HIS A 182 6.20 -14.50 25.74
N LEU A 183 5.59 -13.30 25.81
CA LEU A 183 5.92 -12.21 24.88
C LEU A 183 7.25 -11.56 25.30
N ARG A 184 8.33 -11.88 24.60
CA ARG A 184 9.70 -11.48 24.98
C ARG A 184 10.23 -10.26 24.26
N ALA A 185 9.76 -10.00 23.04
CA ALA A 185 10.19 -8.84 22.27
C ALA A 185 9.07 -8.35 21.33
N LEU A 186 9.24 -7.13 20.84
CA LEU A 186 8.33 -6.50 19.89
C LEU A 186 9.08 -6.20 18.61
N LEU A 187 8.35 -6.30 17.51
CA LEU A 187 8.79 -5.93 16.17
C LEU A 187 8.21 -4.57 15.76
N ASP A 188 8.94 -3.90 14.90
CA ASP A 188 8.52 -2.71 14.18
C ASP A 188 8.39 -3.03 12.69
N ASN A 189 7.42 -2.42 12.02
CA ASN A 189 7.21 -2.55 10.58
C ASN A 189 6.77 -3.94 10.08
N TYR A 190 6.13 -4.74 10.94
CA TYR A 190 5.45 -5.98 10.59
C TYR A 190 3.95 -5.88 10.90
N PRO A 191 3.26 -4.88 10.36
CA PRO A 191 1.87 -4.61 10.72
C PRO A 191 0.96 -5.77 10.30
N ASN A 192 -0.08 -5.97 11.08
CA ASN A 192 -1.04 -7.04 10.87
C ASN A 192 -2.19 -6.52 10.01
N VAL A 193 -2.49 -7.22 8.92
CA VAL A 193 -3.59 -6.84 8.02
C VAL A 193 -4.92 -7.37 8.52
N ASP A 194 -5.06 -8.67 8.54
CA ASP A 194 -6.30 -9.36 8.93
C ASP A 194 -6.17 -9.91 10.35
N GLN A 195 -5.31 -10.90 10.54
CA GLN A 195 -5.05 -11.50 11.83
C GLN A 195 -3.67 -11.10 12.37
N PRO A 196 -3.55 -10.88 13.70
CA PRO A 196 -2.25 -10.64 14.31
C PRO A 196 -1.28 -11.78 14.01
N THR A 197 -0.04 -11.44 13.68
CA THR A 197 1.02 -12.40 13.40
C THR A 197 1.93 -12.54 14.63
N VAL A 198 2.20 -13.78 14.99
CA VAL A 198 3.08 -14.18 16.10
C VAL A 198 4.25 -14.97 15.55
N TYR A 199 5.45 -14.49 15.81
CA TYR A 199 6.70 -15.16 15.42
C TYR A 199 7.23 -15.97 16.60
N MET A 200 7.78 -17.15 16.30
CA MET A 200 8.37 -18.05 17.29
C MET A 200 9.52 -18.83 16.68
N SER A 201 10.33 -19.46 17.51
CA SER A 201 11.33 -20.38 17.01
C SER A 201 10.68 -21.68 16.52
N ARG A 202 11.38 -22.40 15.63
CA ARG A 202 10.97 -23.73 15.14
C ARG A 202 10.75 -24.72 16.29
N ASP A 203 11.59 -24.64 17.33
CA ASP A 203 11.44 -25.51 18.50
C ASP A 203 10.16 -25.16 19.30
N THR A 204 9.88 -23.89 19.50
CA THR A 204 8.62 -23.45 20.11
C THR A 204 7.42 -23.89 19.27
N ASN A 205 7.47 -23.80 17.94
CA ASN A 205 6.42 -24.28 17.03
C ASN A 205 6.14 -25.78 17.22
N ARG A 206 7.20 -26.60 17.32
CA ARG A 206 7.09 -28.04 17.64
C ARG A 206 6.50 -28.30 19.02
N LEU A 207 7.00 -27.56 20.04
CA LEU A 207 6.50 -27.68 21.41
C LEU A 207 5.02 -27.31 21.51
N LEU A 208 4.53 -26.36 20.74
CA LEU A 208 3.11 -25.97 20.67
C LEU A 208 2.25 -26.97 19.88
N GLY A 209 2.86 -27.93 19.19
CA GLY A 209 2.15 -28.93 18.37
C GLY A 209 1.59 -28.34 17.07
N LEU A 210 2.17 -27.21 16.60
CA LEU A 210 1.79 -26.51 15.38
C LEU A 210 2.63 -26.96 14.18
N ALA A 211 3.70 -27.72 14.39
CA ALA A 211 4.52 -28.25 13.30
C ALA A 211 3.70 -29.12 12.34
N PRO A 212 3.99 -29.10 11.03
CA PRO A 212 3.28 -29.88 10.04
C PRO A 212 3.33 -31.38 10.35
N LYS A 213 2.23 -32.05 10.09
CA LYS A 213 2.11 -33.51 10.30
C LYS A 213 2.14 -34.24 8.97
N GLY A 214 2.50 -35.51 8.98
CA GLY A 214 2.40 -36.37 7.80
C GLY A 214 3.47 -36.16 6.73
N GLY A 215 4.69 -35.72 7.12
CA GLY A 215 5.78 -35.53 6.18
C GLY A 215 5.56 -34.42 5.17
N LYS A 216 4.71 -33.45 5.50
CA LYS A 216 4.44 -32.26 4.73
C LYS A 216 5.28 -31.10 5.25
N THR A 217 5.49 -30.10 4.42
CA THR A 217 6.21 -28.88 4.77
C THR A 217 5.55 -27.67 4.10
N GLY A 218 5.73 -26.50 4.68
CA GLY A 218 5.32 -25.23 4.09
C GLY A 218 6.22 -24.84 2.91
N PRO A 219 6.13 -23.58 2.47
CA PRO A 219 7.04 -23.02 1.48
C PRO A 219 8.51 -23.20 1.90
N LEU A 220 9.39 -23.52 0.93
CA LEU A 220 10.81 -23.64 1.21
C LEU A 220 11.53 -22.37 0.75
N LEU A 221 12.33 -21.81 1.64
CA LEU A 221 13.23 -20.71 1.39
C LEU A 221 14.61 -21.27 1.02
N VAL A 222 15.18 -20.79 -0.07
CA VAL A 222 16.43 -21.32 -0.63
C VAL A 222 17.43 -20.18 -0.75
N ARG A 223 18.65 -20.44 -0.23
CA ARG A 223 19.80 -19.58 -0.43
C ARG A 223 20.73 -20.19 -1.46
N LEU A 224 21.23 -19.36 -2.34
CA LEU A 224 22.21 -19.73 -3.35
C LEU A 224 23.60 -19.29 -2.95
N ARG A 225 24.61 -19.92 -3.57
CA ARG A 225 26.00 -19.49 -3.46
C ARG A 225 26.21 -18.13 -4.13
N ASP A 226 25.58 -17.92 -5.26
CA ASP A 226 25.59 -16.67 -6.03
C ASP A 226 24.14 -16.21 -6.27
N PRO A 227 23.68 -15.16 -5.55
CA PRO A 227 22.34 -14.61 -5.69
C PRO A 227 22.02 -14.10 -7.11
N THR A 228 23.03 -13.67 -7.88
CA THR A 228 22.82 -13.17 -9.25
C THR A 228 22.33 -14.23 -10.21
N ARG A 229 22.54 -15.50 -9.87
CA ARG A 229 22.12 -16.66 -10.67
C ARG A 229 20.72 -17.19 -10.32
N ALA A 230 19.97 -16.49 -9.46
CA ALA A 230 18.65 -16.95 -9.00
C ALA A 230 17.70 -17.32 -10.14
N ALA A 231 17.63 -16.51 -11.19
CA ALA A 231 16.78 -16.80 -12.35
C ALA A 231 17.19 -18.10 -13.09
N ILE A 232 18.49 -18.34 -13.24
CA ILE A 232 19.01 -19.54 -13.93
C ILE A 232 18.75 -20.78 -13.07
N VAL A 233 19.07 -20.70 -11.78
CA VAL A 233 18.87 -21.83 -10.84
C VAL A 233 17.38 -22.13 -10.66
N GLY A 234 16.54 -21.10 -10.58
CA GLY A 234 15.10 -21.24 -10.55
C GLY A 234 14.54 -22.00 -11.75
N ALA A 235 15.02 -21.64 -12.97
CA ALA A 235 14.65 -22.34 -14.20
C ALA A 235 15.13 -23.81 -14.20
N GLN A 236 16.35 -24.08 -13.73
CA GLN A 236 16.90 -25.44 -13.60
C GLN A 236 16.06 -26.29 -12.62
N LEU A 237 15.73 -25.73 -11.45
CA LEU A 237 14.88 -26.41 -10.45
C LEU A 237 13.48 -26.67 -11.01
N ASN A 238 12.89 -25.71 -11.73
CA ASN A 238 11.60 -25.89 -12.39
C ASN A 238 11.64 -27.00 -13.45
N ALA A 239 12.69 -27.09 -14.25
CA ALA A 239 12.87 -28.16 -15.22
C ALA A 239 13.01 -29.54 -14.55
N ALA A 240 13.70 -29.60 -13.40
CA ALA A 240 13.88 -30.82 -12.64
C ALA A 240 12.66 -31.23 -11.80
N SER A 241 11.73 -30.32 -11.54
CA SER A 241 10.61 -30.51 -10.61
C SER A 241 9.60 -31.57 -11.03
N LYS A 242 9.48 -31.86 -12.32
CA LYS A 242 8.45 -32.76 -12.89
C LYS A 242 7.03 -32.40 -12.42
N GLY A 243 6.77 -31.13 -12.13
CA GLY A 243 5.49 -30.64 -11.63
C GLY A 243 5.21 -30.90 -10.15
N LEU A 244 6.20 -31.31 -9.36
CA LEU A 244 6.04 -31.53 -7.91
C LEU A 244 6.11 -30.22 -7.11
N TYR A 245 6.79 -29.22 -7.63
CA TYR A 245 6.93 -27.89 -7.02
C TYR A 245 7.22 -26.85 -8.11
N LYS A 246 7.13 -25.60 -7.75
CA LYS A 246 7.52 -24.44 -8.57
C LYS A 246 8.48 -23.55 -7.81
N ALA A 247 9.64 -23.29 -8.38
CA ALA A 247 10.63 -22.38 -7.87
C ALA A 247 10.36 -20.98 -8.44
N TRP A 248 10.36 -20.01 -7.56
CA TRP A 248 10.13 -18.60 -7.86
C TRP A 248 11.34 -17.79 -7.41
N THR A 249 11.76 -16.83 -8.21
CA THR A 249 12.64 -15.77 -7.74
C THR A 249 11.85 -14.80 -6.86
N ARG A 250 12.54 -14.05 -6.00
CA ARG A 250 11.91 -13.03 -5.15
C ARG A 250 11.08 -12.04 -5.98
N GLU A 251 11.63 -11.57 -7.10
CA GLU A 251 10.98 -10.59 -7.96
C GLU A 251 9.73 -11.17 -8.65
N GLU A 252 9.82 -12.38 -9.19
CA GLU A 252 8.68 -13.08 -9.80
C GLU A 252 7.55 -13.29 -8.79
N LEU A 253 7.89 -13.76 -7.59
CA LEU A 253 6.89 -14.01 -6.55
C LEU A 253 6.25 -12.72 -6.01
N SER A 254 7.05 -11.66 -5.86
CA SER A 254 6.53 -10.34 -5.48
C SER A 254 5.52 -9.81 -6.50
N LYS A 255 5.85 -9.92 -7.80
CA LYS A 255 4.91 -9.57 -8.88
C LYS A 255 3.67 -10.47 -8.88
N ALA A 256 3.84 -11.76 -8.68
CA ALA A 256 2.73 -12.72 -8.62
C ALA A 256 1.79 -12.42 -7.45
N ASN A 257 2.34 -12.11 -6.26
CA ASN A 257 1.56 -11.69 -5.10
C ASN A 257 0.77 -10.40 -5.35
N GLN A 258 1.40 -9.41 -6.00
CA GLN A 258 0.71 -8.16 -6.38
C GLN A 258 -0.41 -8.43 -7.38
N ASN A 259 -0.17 -9.27 -8.39
CA ASN A 259 -1.17 -9.63 -9.39
C ASN A 259 -2.32 -10.46 -8.77
N ALA A 260 -2.03 -11.36 -7.85
CA ALA A 260 -3.05 -12.15 -7.15
C ALA A 260 -4.00 -11.26 -6.34
N LEU A 261 -3.47 -10.24 -5.66
CA LEU A 261 -4.29 -9.27 -4.93
C LEU A 261 -5.14 -8.40 -5.87
N MET A 262 -4.55 -7.96 -7.00
CA MET A 262 -5.31 -7.21 -8.01
C MET A 262 -6.33 -8.09 -8.74
N GLY A 263 -6.09 -9.38 -8.87
CA GLY A 263 -6.96 -10.35 -9.50
C GLY A 263 -8.15 -10.79 -8.63
N GLU A 264 -8.14 -10.51 -7.33
CA GLU A 264 -9.32 -10.71 -6.50
C GLU A 264 -10.45 -9.78 -6.99
N GLN A 265 -11.46 -10.37 -7.62
CA GLN A 265 -12.57 -9.64 -8.25
C GLN A 265 -13.19 -8.60 -7.31
N ILE A 266 -13.33 -8.92 -6.04
CA ILE A 266 -13.91 -8.03 -5.02
C ILE A 266 -13.06 -6.77 -4.86
N ILE A 267 -11.74 -6.93 -4.71
CA ILE A 267 -10.79 -5.81 -4.51
C ILE A 267 -10.73 -4.94 -5.78
N GLY A 268 -10.64 -5.58 -6.95
CA GLY A 268 -10.66 -4.88 -8.24
C GLY A 268 -11.94 -4.07 -8.47
N ILE A 269 -13.11 -4.62 -8.10
CA ILE A 269 -14.39 -3.92 -8.18
C ILE A 269 -14.42 -2.72 -7.23
N PHE A 270 -13.99 -2.88 -5.97
CA PHE A 270 -13.96 -1.78 -5.00
C PHE A 270 -13.01 -0.66 -5.43
N LEU A 271 -11.80 -0.99 -5.89
CA LEU A 271 -10.85 0.01 -6.38
C LEU A 271 -11.39 0.72 -7.62
N GLY A 272 -11.93 -0.03 -8.59
CA GLY A 272 -12.50 0.53 -9.81
C GLY A 272 -13.71 1.43 -9.52
N PHE A 273 -14.61 1.02 -8.63
CA PHE A 273 -15.76 1.81 -8.23
C PHE A 273 -15.36 3.11 -7.54
N SER A 274 -14.38 3.07 -6.66
CA SER A 274 -13.91 4.26 -5.96
C SER A 274 -13.14 5.21 -6.88
N LEU A 275 -12.34 4.67 -7.82
CA LEU A 275 -11.72 5.47 -8.86
C LEU A 275 -12.79 6.18 -9.70
N PHE A 276 -13.83 5.46 -10.09
CA PHE A 276 -14.97 6.02 -10.83
C PHE A 276 -15.68 7.12 -10.04
N LEU A 277 -15.98 6.88 -8.76
CA LEU A 277 -16.58 7.89 -7.89
C LEU A 277 -15.68 9.11 -7.70
N GLY A 278 -14.39 8.89 -7.43
CA GLY A 278 -13.42 9.98 -7.30
C GLY A 278 -13.34 10.85 -8.56
N LEU A 279 -13.35 10.23 -9.73
CA LEU A 279 -13.37 10.92 -11.02
C LEU A 279 -14.68 11.68 -11.22
N LEU A 280 -15.82 11.07 -10.93
CA LEU A 280 -17.14 11.70 -11.07
C LEU A 280 -17.29 12.92 -10.14
N ILE A 281 -16.89 12.79 -8.88
CA ILE A 281 -16.89 13.87 -7.90
C ILE A 281 -15.90 14.97 -8.33
N GLY A 282 -14.67 14.59 -8.71
CA GLY A 282 -13.64 15.53 -9.14
C GLY A 282 -14.09 16.36 -10.33
N VAL A 283 -14.53 15.73 -11.41
CA VAL A 283 -15.00 16.43 -12.63
C VAL A 283 -16.30 17.20 -12.36
N GLY A 284 -17.28 16.56 -11.72
CA GLY A 284 -18.59 17.14 -11.50
C GLY A 284 -18.54 18.40 -10.64
N ILE A 285 -17.99 18.30 -9.43
CA ILE A 285 -17.96 19.44 -8.49
C ILE A 285 -17.01 20.53 -8.99
N THR A 286 -15.82 20.16 -9.49
CA THR A 286 -14.86 21.15 -10.01
C THR A 286 -15.43 21.92 -11.21
N SER A 287 -16.09 21.20 -12.15
CA SER A 287 -16.74 21.83 -13.30
C SER A 287 -17.87 22.75 -12.87
N GLN A 288 -18.71 22.32 -11.93
CA GLN A 288 -19.84 23.11 -11.42
C GLN A 288 -19.34 24.37 -10.68
N THR A 289 -18.28 24.24 -9.87
CA THR A 289 -17.69 25.38 -9.14
C THR A 289 -17.05 26.39 -10.08
N LEU A 290 -16.28 25.90 -11.07
CA LEU A 290 -15.68 26.79 -12.09
C LEU A 290 -16.75 27.51 -12.92
N ARG A 291 -17.84 26.82 -13.30
CA ARG A 291 -18.99 27.45 -13.96
C ARG A 291 -19.61 28.55 -13.11
N GLY A 292 -19.83 28.27 -11.82
CA GLY A 292 -20.37 29.27 -10.87
C GLY A 292 -19.45 30.49 -10.75
N ALA A 293 -18.14 30.28 -10.66
CA ALA A 293 -17.15 31.36 -10.60
C ALA A 293 -17.14 32.21 -11.89
N ILE A 294 -17.18 31.56 -13.07
CA ILE A 294 -17.24 32.27 -14.38
C ILE A 294 -18.54 33.08 -14.47
N LEU A 295 -19.69 32.51 -14.08
CA LEU A 295 -20.96 33.23 -14.08
C LEU A 295 -20.94 34.46 -13.16
N ALA A 296 -20.32 34.35 -12.00
CA ALA A 296 -20.18 35.46 -11.08
C ALA A 296 -19.28 36.60 -11.62
N SER A 297 -18.27 36.26 -12.42
CA SER A 297 -17.36 37.25 -13.09
C SER A 297 -17.80 37.57 -14.53
N ILE A 298 -19.02 37.24 -14.94
CA ILE A 298 -19.44 37.36 -16.35
C ILE A 298 -19.45 38.79 -16.84
N LYS A 299 -19.77 39.77 -15.96
CA LYS A 299 -19.70 41.21 -16.29
C LYS A 299 -18.28 41.69 -16.59
N GLU A 300 -17.29 41.13 -15.85
CA GLU A 300 -15.87 41.45 -16.08
C GLU A 300 -15.40 40.84 -17.42
N PHE A 301 -15.78 39.64 -17.74
CA PHE A 301 -15.52 39.04 -19.03
C PHE A 301 -16.22 39.74 -20.18
N ALA A 302 -17.43 40.23 -19.97
CA ALA A 302 -18.15 41.06 -20.96
C ALA A 302 -17.46 42.38 -21.23
N SER A 303 -16.96 43.07 -20.19
CA SER A 303 -16.20 44.34 -20.36
C SER A 303 -14.88 44.12 -21.10
N LEU A 304 -14.15 43.02 -20.81
CA LEU A 304 -12.94 42.63 -21.55
C LEU A 304 -13.24 42.38 -23.03
N ARG A 305 -14.36 41.72 -23.34
CA ARG A 305 -14.81 41.53 -24.73
C ARG A 305 -15.14 42.87 -25.44
N ALA A 306 -15.81 43.78 -24.74
CA ALA A 306 -16.12 45.08 -25.27
C ALA A 306 -14.84 45.88 -25.58
N LEU A 307 -13.73 45.69 -24.85
CA LEU A 307 -12.40 46.21 -25.08
C LEU A 307 -11.64 45.46 -26.19
N GLY A 308 -12.26 44.49 -26.87
CA GLY A 308 -11.67 43.80 -28.02
C GLY A 308 -10.88 42.51 -27.70
N VAL A 309 -10.92 42.01 -26.44
CA VAL A 309 -10.26 40.76 -26.09
C VAL A 309 -10.96 39.58 -26.79
N SER A 310 -10.19 38.75 -27.48
CA SER A 310 -10.73 37.60 -28.23
C SER A 310 -11.26 36.50 -27.29
N MET A 311 -12.25 35.71 -27.77
CA MET A 311 -12.75 34.54 -27.04
C MET A 311 -11.64 33.51 -26.76
N GLY A 312 -10.67 33.39 -27.66
CA GLY A 312 -9.52 32.50 -27.44
C GLY A 312 -8.64 32.98 -26.26
N SER A 313 -8.45 34.25 -26.10
CA SER A 313 -7.70 34.80 -24.95
C SER A 313 -8.44 34.59 -23.63
N LEU A 314 -9.77 34.77 -23.60
CA LEU A 314 -10.59 34.47 -22.43
C LEU A 314 -10.59 32.99 -22.09
N ALA A 315 -10.67 32.12 -23.09
CA ALA A 315 -10.56 30.65 -22.89
C ALA A 315 -9.19 30.27 -22.29
N LYS A 316 -8.10 30.90 -22.74
CA LYS A 316 -6.76 30.68 -22.12
C LYS A 316 -6.73 31.07 -20.65
N ILE A 317 -7.32 32.18 -20.26
CA ILE A 317 -7.39 32.61 -18.85
C ILE A 317 -8.17 31.59 -18.01
N VAL A 318 -9.30 31.11 -18.50
CA VAL A 318 -10.09 30.08 -17.80
C VAL A 318 -9.34 28.74 -17.68
N LEU A 319 -8.65 28.33 -18.73
CA LEU A 319 -7.82 27.09 -18.68
C LEU A 319 -6.64 27.25 -17.72
N GLU A 320 -5.98 28.40 -17.75
CA GLU A 320 -4.89 28.69 -16.82
C GLU A 320 -5.38 28.71 -15.36
N LEU A 321 -6.55 29.30 -15.12
CA LEU A 321 -7.20 29.30 -13.81
C LEU A 321 -7.51 27.88 -13.35
N SER A 322 -8.01 27.02 -14.25
CA SER A 322 -8.28 25.61 -13.90
C SER A 322 -7.00 24.85 -13.57
N VAL A 323 -5.88 25.14 -14.23
CA VAL A 323 -4.57 24.56 -13.89
C VAL A 323 -4.14 25.00 -12.48
N TRP A 324 -4.26 26.28 -12.14
CA TRP A 324 -3.91 26.76 -10.81
C TRP A 324 -4.81 26.19 -9.71
N VAL A 325 -6.12 26.03 -9.96
CA VAL A 325 -7.05 25.30 -9.08
C VAL A 325 -6.60 23.84 -8.92
N GLY A 326 -6.15 23.21 -10.03
CA GLY A 326 -5.59 21.87 -10.01
C GLY A 326 -4.34 21.76 -9.14
N VAL A 327 -3.39 22.68 -9.28
CA VAL A 327 -2.16 22.72 -8.47
C VAL A 327 -2.50 22.90 -6.98
N ALA A 328 -3.40 23.82 -6.64
CA ALA A 328 -3.85 24.01 -5.26
C ALA A 328 -4.56 22.77 -4.72
N GLY A 329 -5.41 22.11 -5.53
CA GLY A 329 -6.05 20.86 -5.20
C GLY A 329 -5.05 19.71 -4.97
N LEU A 330 -3.99 19.62 -5.78
CA LEU A 330 -2.92 18.63 -5.61
C LEU A 330 -2.14 18.86 -4.32
N ILE A 331 -1.79 20.09 -3.98
CA ILE A 331 -1.12 20.42 -2.71
C ILE A 331 -2.01 20.00 -1.53
N ALA A 332 -3.30 20.34 -1.59
CA ALA A 332 -4.25 19.96 -0.56
C ALA A 332 -4.43 18.42 -0.48
N THR A 333 -4.46 17.72 -1.62
CA THR A 333 -4.45 16.26 -1.68
C THR A 333 -3.24 15.69 -0.92
N GLY A 334 -2.05 16.21 -1.18
CA GLY A 334 -0.81 15.77 -0.51
C GLY A 334 -0.88 15.97 1.00
N LEU A 335 -1.33 17.15 1.46
CA LEU A 335 -1.47 17.48 2.88
C LEU A 335 -2.48 16.56 3.58
N PHE A 336 -3.66 16.35 2.98
CA PHE A 336 -4.69 15.47 3.55
C PHE A 336 -4.25 14.01 3.57
N THR A 337 -3.61 13.53 2.49
CA THR A 337 -3.08 12.17 2.41
C THR A 337 -1.99 11.96 3.45
N PHE A 338 -1.11 12.94 3.65
CA PHE A 338 -0.09 12.89 4.71
C PHE A 338 -0.73 12.85 6.11
N GLY A 339 -1.79 13.62 6.35
CA GLY A 339 -2.56 13.57 7.60
C GLY A 339 -3.18 12.18 7.84
N VAL A 340 -3.79 11.59 6.80
CA VAL A 340 -4.34 10.21 6.88
C VAL A 340 -3.23 9.19 7.13
N TYR A 341 -2.07 9.34 6.47
CA TYR A 341 -0.91 8.48 6.72
C TYR A 341 -0.45 8.52 8.18
N LEU A 342 -0.35 9.72 8.78
CA LEU A 342 0.01 9.85 10.20
C LEU A 342 -1.03 9.22 11.14
N LEU A 343 -2.30 9.32 10.81
CA LEU A 343 -3.37 8.65 11.57
C LEU A 343 -3.27 7.13 11.41
N ALA A 344 -3.11 6.63 10.19
CA ALA A 344 -2.99 5.21 9.90
C ALA A 344 -1.81 4.57 10.65
N THR A 345 -0.65 5.24 10.69
CA THR A 345 0.53 4.76 11.44
C THR A 345 0.26 4.68 12.95
N LYS A 346 -0.48 5.64 13.53
CA LYS A 346 -0.88 5.58 14.94
C LYS A 346 -1.79 4.40 15.25
N PHE A 347 -2.64 4.01 14.32
CA PHE A 347 -3.53 2.85 14.47
C PHE A 347 -2.92 1.54 13.96
N GLY A 348 -1.65 1.55 13.56
CA GLY A 348 -0.95 0.38 13.07
C GLY A 348 -1.47 -0.15 11.73
N MET A 349 -2.14 0.68 10.96
CA MET A 349 -2.58 0.32 9.62
C MET A 349 -1.44 0.53 8.62
N PRO A 350 -1.04 -0.49 7.86
CA PRO A 350 0.01 -0.35 6.87
C PRO A 350 -0.49 0.50 5.69
N MET A 351 0.29 1.49 5.29
CA MET A 351 0.05 2.27 4.08
C MET A 351 1.34 2.40 3.29
N GLY A 352 1.27 2.13 1.98
CA GLY A 352 2.39 2.27 1.06
C GLY A 352 2.02 3.14 -0.14
N PHE A 353 2.92 4.04 -0.54
CA PHE A 353 2.72 4.94 -1.68
C PHE A 353 3.81 4.74 -2.74
N PRO A 354 3.70 3.72 -3.61
CA PRO A 354 4.65 3.53 -4.70
C PRO A 354 4.64 4.73 -5.63
N ILE A 355 5.83 5.24 -5.96
CA ILE A 355 6.01 6.43 -6.79
C ILE A 355 5.21 6.38 -8.10
N PRO A 356 5.16 5.25 -8.87
CA PRO A 356 4.37 5.18 -10.09
C PRO A 356 2.88 5.49 -9.90
N TRP A 357 2.28 5.00 -8.82
CA TRP A 357 0.87 5.25 -8.51
C TRP A 357 0.62 6.70 -8.10
N VAL A 358 1.52 7.30 -7.32
CA VAL A 358 1.44 8.73 -6.97
C VAL A 358 1.49 9.59 -8.23
N ILE A 359 2.41 9.30 -9.15
CA ILE A 359 2.51 10.02 -10.43
C ILE A 359 1.21 9.86 -11.23
N THR A 360 0.66 8.65 -11.30
CA THR A 360 -0.60 8.38 -12.01
C THR A 360 -1.75 9.24 -11.45
N VAL A 361 -1.87 9.34 -10.12
CA VAL A 361 -2.90 10.16 -9.48
C VAL A 361 -2.67 11.64 -9.76
N VAL A 362 -1.43 12.13 -9.72
CA VAL A 362 -1.10 13.53 -10.07
C VAL A 362 -1.51 13.85 -11.50
N ILE A 363 -1.18 12.97 -12.45
CA ILE A 363 -1.58 13.13 -13.86
C ILE A 363 -3.12 13.13 -13.97
N LEU A 364 -3.79 12.18 -13.33
CA LEU A 364 -5.24 12.05 -13.35
C LEU A 364 -5.93 13.32 -12.83
N LEU A 365 -5.53 13.84 -11.68
CA LEU A 365 -6.11 15.06 -11.09
C LEU A 365 -5.83 16.29 -11.95
N THR A 366 -4.66 16.37 -12.58
CA THR A 366 -4.33 17.43 -13.52
C THR A 366 -5.26 17.38 -14.74
N VAL A 367 -5.48 16.19 -15.30
CA VAL A 367 -6.41 15.99 -16.41
C VAL A 367 -7.84 16.33 -16.00
N ILE A 368 -8.29 15.92 -14.83
CA ILE A 368 -9.62 16.27 -14.28
C ILE A 368 -9.78 17.80 -14.19
N SER A 369 -8.77 18.50 -13.69
CA SER A 369 -8.79 19.96 -13.57
C SER A 369 -8.91 20.64 -14.92
N ILE A 370 -8.11 20.24 -15.91
CA ILE A 370 -8.15 20.78 -17.27
C ILE A 370 -9.50 20.49 -17.95
N LEU A 371 -10.01 19.26 -17.86
CA LEU A 371 -11.31 18.88 -18.42
C LEU A 371 -12.44 19.71 -17.79
N SER A 372 -12.40 19.93 -16.48
CA SER A 372 -13.37 20.76 -15.78
C SER A 372 -13.35 22.21 -16.29
N GLY A 373 -12.15 22.75 -16.58
CA GLY A 373 -11.99 24.04 -17.23
C GLY A 373 -12.61 24.08 -18.62
N VAL A 374 -12.35 23.06 -19.44
CA VAL A 374 -12.92 22.96 -20.80
C VAL A 374 -14.45 22.89 -20.74
N PHE A 375 -15.03 22.08 -19.87
CA PHE A 375 -16.49 22.00 -19.71
C PHE A 375 -17.10 23.31 -19.22
N SER A 376 -16.35 24.08 -18.43
CA SER A 376 -16.81 25.39 -17.93
C SER A 376 -16.82 26.47 -19.03
N LEU A 377 -16.00 26.36 -20.07
CA LEU A 377 -16.01 27.25 -21.23
C LEU A 377 -17.34 27.24 -22.00
N GLY A 378 -18.11 26.14 -21.91
CA GLY A 378 -19.44 26.06 -22.54
C GLY A 378 -20.39 27.15 -22.09
N VAL A 379 -20.28 27.63 -20.84
CA VAL A 379 -21.05 28.73 -20.29
C VAL A 379 -20.64 30.06 -20.91
N LEU A 380 -19.34 30.28 -21.05
CA LEU A 380 -18.79 31.51 -21.63
C LEU A 380 -19.19 31.69 -23.11
N LYS A 381 -19.29 30.58 -23.87
CA LYS A 381 -19.73 30.60 -25.28
C LYS A 381 -21.21 30.92 -25.46
N LYS A 382 -22.07 30.53 -24.50
CA LYS A 382 -23.53 30.75 -24.57
C LYS A 382 -23.96 32.16 -24.12
N SER A 383 -23.15 32.88 -23.36
CA SER A 383 -23.45 34.23 -22.91
C SER A 383 -23.19 35.24 -24.06
N GLN A 384 -24.27 35.79 -24.62
CA GLN A 384 -24.15 36.87 -25.60
C GLN A 384 -23.89 38.22 -24.89
N PRO A 385 -22.96 39.04 -25.38
CA PRO A 385 -22.66 40.33 -24.74
C PRO A 385 -23.84 41.30 -24.64
N ALA A 386 -24.80 41.19 -25.58
CA ALA A 386 -25.98 42.04 -25.64
C ALA A 386 -27.00 41.83 -24.50
N ASP A 387 -27.07 40.60 -23.95
CA ASP A 387 -28.03 40.24 -22.87
C ASP A 387 -27.49 40.61 -21.46
N LEU A 388 -26.21 40.97 -21.35
CA LEU A 388 -25.52 41.23 -20.08
C LEU A 388 -25.37 42.71 -19.74
N LEU A 389 -25.64 43.60 -20.71
CA LEU A 389 -25.58 45.05 -20.56
C LEU A 389 -26.97 45.67 -20.40
N ARG A 390 -27.98 44.90 -20.31
CA ARG A 390 -29.38 45.29 -20.04
C ARG A 390 -29.73 45.17 -18.54
#